data_3f0ae4547805d34582e3cd6dd666e990
#
_entry.id   3f0ae4547805d34582e3cd6dd666e990
#
_cell.length_a   1.000
_cell.length_b   1.000
_cell.length_c   1.000
_cell.angle_alpha   90.00
_cell.angle_beta   90.00
_cell.angle_gamma   90.00
#
_symmetry.space_group_name_H-M   'P 1'
#
loop_
_entity.id
_entity.type
_entity.pdbx_description
1 polymer ?
#
loop_
_entity_poly.entity_id
_entity_poly.type
_entity_poly.pdbx_seq_one_letter_code
_entity_poly.pdbx_strand_id
1 'polypeptide(L)'
;MLIRMLILSLLGVSGFLSATSVSAVTAQEQSERLQLIYAHLLDFRSQRPPMAVVGEGQEWEVELLHRPEVNNRIGNKQEPVEGPPILPRFRYRQFFDKSYQVGVGLQVPVEVMGYRYSFLAGEVGYQWEFKEDWATAVRTYVARSIINGPITMTNAEDLFEVQQQGVDASLGFQWEDWLFSGGLGHSSVQNKLSIEEDGVMLEEPATGYAYFYGGIGYMVQSDLRLQFTQYSTDSILRHWAVSVTLLR
;
A
#
# COMPACT_ATOMS: atom_id res chain seq x y z
N MET A 1 23.41 -21.50 12.52
CA MET A 1 22.40 -22.56 12.34
C MET A 1 20.95 -22.04 12.44
N LEU A 2 20.70 -20.99 13.22
CA LEU A 2 19.33 -20.39 13.35
C LEU A 2 18.83 -19.66 12.10
N ILE A 3 19.69 -19.03 11.30
CA ILE A 3 19.30 -18.24 10.12
C ILE A 3 18.74 -19.13 8.99
N ARG A 4 19.17 -20.38 8.87
CA ARG A 4 18.62 -21.33 7.89
C ARG A 4 17.19 -21.80 8.19
N MET A 5 16.77 -21.74 9.43
CA MET A 5 15.39 -22.11 9.81
C MET A 5 14.38 -20.99 9.56
N LEU A 6 14.80 -19.73 9.62
CA LEU A 6 13.89 -18.58 9.40
C LEU A 6 13.52 -18.41 7.93
N ILE A 7 14.42 -18.75 7.00
CA ILE A 7 14.17 -18.64 5.56
C ILE A 7 13.22 -19.77 5.07
N LEU A 8 13.26 -20.93 5.68
CA LEU A 8 12.39 -22.06 5.32
C LEU A 8 10.95 -21.91 5.82
N SER A 9 10.70 -21.15 6.88
CA SER A 9 9.35 -20.88 7.37
C SER A 9 8.58 -19.84 6.54
N LEU A 10 9.28 -18.99 5.77
CA LEU A 10 8.66 -18.01 4.87
C LEU A 10 8.23 -18.62 3.51
N LEU A 11 8.75 -19.78 3.15
CA LEU A 11 8.44 -20.48 1.89
C LEU A 11 7.35 -21.57 2.04
N GLY A 12 6.92 -21.86 3.26
CA GLY A 12 6.07 -23.01 3.58
C GLY A 12 4.55 -22.78 3.60
N VAL A 13 4.04 -21.58 3.24
CA VAL A 13 2.59 -21.32 3.19
C VAL A 13 2.11 -21.27 1.74
N SER A 14 2.35 -22.33 1.00
CA SER A 14 1.73 -22.52 -0.29
C SER A 14 0.84 -23.77 -0.24
N GLY A 15 -0.46 -23.56 -0.37
CA GLY A 15 -1.35 -24.59 -0.88
C GLY A 15 -2.37 -25.18 0.08
N PHE A 16 -3.54 -24.58 0.12
CA PHE A 16 -4.81 -25.30 0.12
C PHE A 16 -5.81 -24.50 -0.71
N LEU A 17 -5.79 -24.73 -2.02
CA LEU A 17 -6.89 -24.33 -2.90
C LEU A 17 -7.96 -25.41 -2.79
N SER A 18 -8.93 -25.22 -1.92
CA SER A 18 -10.19 -25.93 -2.00
C SER A 18 -10.97 -25.37 -3.18
N ALA A 19 -11.20 -26.18 -4.18
CA ALA A 19 -12.12 -25.88 -5.28
C ALA A 19 -13.54 -25.80 -4.70
N THR A 20 -13.96 -24.60 -4.27
CA THR A 20 -15.36 -24.32 -3.95
C THR A 20 -16.13 -24.16 -5.25
N SER A 21 -17.26 -24.86 -5.38
CA SER A 21 -18.24 -24.69 -6.44
C SER A 21 -18.58 -23.21 -6.62
N VAL A 22 -18.34 -22.67 -7.81
CA VAL A 22 -18.65 -21.26 -8.15
C VAL A 22 -20.17 -21.14 -8.19
N SER A 23 -20.78 -20.71 -7.08
CA SER A 23 -22.14 -20.20 -7.10
C SER A 23 -22.15 -18.88 -7.90
N ALA A 24 -23.21 -18.63 -8.65
CA ALA A 24 -23.37 -17.37 -9.38
C ALA A 24 -23.29 -16.20 -8.38
N VAL A 25 -22.24 -15.42 -8.47
CA VAL A 25 -22.02 -14.23 -7.63
C VAL A 25 -23.02 -13.17 -8.09
N THR A 26 -23.72 -12.55 -7.16
CA THR A 26 -24.66 -11.48 -7.47
C THR A 26 -23.94 -10.21 -7.98
N ALA A 27 -24.62 -9.35 -8.72
CA ALA A 27 -24.02 -8.07 -9.18
C ALA A 27 -23.51 -7.20 -8.04
N GLN A 28 -24.19 -7.26 -6.89
CA GLN A 28 -23.78 -6.54 -5.69
C GLN A 28 -22.47 -7.09 -5.13
N GLU A 29 -22.34 -8.41 -4.97
CA GLU A 29 -21.08 -9.04 -4.50
C GLU A 29 -19.92 -8.77 -5.46
N GLN A 30 -20.19 -8.63 -6.76
CA GLN A 30 -19.20 -8.25 -7.76
C GLN A 30 -18.71 -6.82 -7.55
N SER A 31 -19.64 -5.89 -7.31
CA SER A 31 -19.35 -4.49 -7.02
C SER A 31 -18.53 -4.34 -5.73
N GLU A 32 -18.94 -5.00 -4.66
CA GLU A 32 -18.24 -4.99 -3.38
C GLU A 32 -16.80 -5.51 -3.53
N ARG A 33 -16.59 -6.58 -4.27
CA ARG A 33 -15.24 -7.11 -4.55
C ARG A 33 -14.39 -6.15 -5.38
N LEU A 34 -14.99 -5.53 -6.41
CA LEU A 34 -14.31 -4.55 -7.23
C LEU A 34 -13.86 -3.36 -6.40
N GLN A 35 -14.75 -2.81 -5.58
CA GLN A 35 -14.47 -1.71 -4.69
C GLN A 35 -13.36 -2.06 -3.69
N LEU A 36 -13.40 -3.27 -3.11
CA LEU A 36 -12.36 -3.75 -2.19
C LEU A 36 -10.98 -3.81 -2.87
N ILE A 37 -10.91 -4.32 -4.11
CA ILE A 37 -9.66 -4.41 -4.87
C ILE A 37 -9.08 -3.02 -5.13
N TYR A 38 -9.90 -2.09 -5.60
CA TYR A 38 -9.44 -0.72 -5.86
C TYR A 38 -9.11 0.03 -4.57
N ALA A 39 -9.86 -0.19 -3.49
CA ALA A 39 -9.52 0.36 -2.19
C ALA A 39 -8.13 -0.08 -1.73
N HIS A 40 -7.80 -1.36 -1.86
CA HIS A 40 -6.47 -1.87 -1.51
C HIS A 40 -5.36 -1.41 -2.47
N LEU A 41 -5.66 -1.23 -3.75
CA LEU A 41 -4.71 -0.69 -4.72
C LEU A 41 -4.37 0.77 -4.41
N LEU A 42 -5.38 1.54 -4.00
CA LEU A 42 -5.25 2.96 -3.72
C LEU A 42 -4.85 3.26 -2.27
N ASP A 43 -4.77 2.24 -1.44
CA ASP A 43 -4.42 2.34 -0.03
C ASP A 43 -3.07 3.02 0.18
N PHE A 44 -3.06 3.99 1.10
CA PHE A 44 -1.83 4.60 1.59
C PHE A 44 -1.33 3.80 2.79
N ARG A 45 -0.08 3.44 2.77
CA ARG A 45 0.58 2.80 3.91
C ARG A 45 1.91 3.47 4.15
N SER A 46 2.20 3.72 5.38
CA SER A 46 3.53 4.20 5.73
C SER A 46 4.51 3.04 5.62
N GLN A 47 5.47 3.16 4.71
CA GLN A 47 6.36 2.04 4.35
C GLN A 47 7.77 2.20 4.86
N ARG A 48 8.01 3.31 5.54
CA ARG A 48 9.36 3.60 6.02
C ARG A 48 9.76 2.62 7.12
N PRO A 49 10.87 1.90 6.97
CA PRO A 49 11.46 1.20 8.11
C PRO A 49 11.88 2.25 9.14
N PRO A 50 11.62 2.04 10.43
CA PRO A 50 12.26 2.84 11.44
C PRO A 50 13.76 2.60 11.37
N MET A 51 14.54 3.67 11.37
CA MET A 51 16.00 3.61 11.31
C MET A 51 16.58 4.06 12.64
N ALA A 52 17.62 3.36 13.09
CA ALA A 52 18.33 3.69 14.30
C ALA A 52 18.99 5.08 14.26
N VAL A 53 19.31 5.57 13.07
CA VAL A 53 19.97 6.88 12.91
C VAL A 53 19.15 7.75 11.97
N VAL A 54 18.13 8.41 12.50
CA VAL A 54 17.58 9.58 11.84
C VAL A 54 17.85 10.78 12.73
N GLY A 55 18.79 11.61 12.27
CA GLY A 55 18.92 12.94 12.82
C GLY A 55 17.71 13.80 12.46
N GLU A 56 17.72 15.06 12.86
CA GLU A 56 16.92 16.07 12.21
C GLU A 56 17.23 16.02 10.70
N GLY A 57 16.21 15.85 9.88
CA GLY A 57 16.46 15.68 8.44
C GLY A 57 15.18 15.61 7.64
N GLN A 58 15.36 15.47 6.35
CA GLN A 58 14.30 15.38 5.37
C GLN A 58 14.46 14.09 4.57
N GLU A 59 13.35 13.49 4.23
CA GLU A 59 13.29 12.37 3.29
C GLU A 59 12.40 12.72 2.11
N TRP A 60 12.92 12.46 0.92
CA TRP A 60 12.20 12.52 -0.36
C TRP A 60 12.13 11.12 -0.92
N GLU A 61 10.96 10.59 -1.14
CA GLU A 61 10.76 9.22 -1.60
C GLU A 61 9.92 9.18 -2.87
N VAL A 62 10.37 8.40 -3.83
CA VAL A 62 9.58 7.97 -4.99
C VAL A 62 9.27 6.49 -4.81
N GLU A 63 8.00 6.16 -4.76
CA GLU A 63 7.50 4.80 -4.62
C GLU A 63 6.83 4.37 -5.92
N LEU A 64 7.10 3.14 -6.33
CA LEU A 64 6.39 2.44 -7.39
C LEU A 64 5.62 1.28 -6.77
N LEU A 65 4.31 1.42 -6.69
CA LEU A 65 3.42 0.41 -6.17
C LEU A 65 2.95 -0.50 -7.30
N HIS A 66 3.19 -1.79 -7.15
CA HIS A 66 2.69 -2.79 -8.10
C HIS A 66 1.27 -3.20 -7.74
N ARG A 67 0.40 -3.23 -8.75
CA ARG A 67 -0.94 -3.76 -8.60
C ARG A 67 -0.88 -5.26 -8.31
N PRO A 68 -1.62 -5.78 -7.31
CA PRO A 68 -1.74 -7.21 -7.11
C PRO A 68 -2.37 -7.86 -8.35
N GLU A 69 -1.87 -9.01 -8.75
CA GLU A 69 -2.53 -9.84 -9.74
C GLU A 69 -3.86 -10.31 -9.15
N VAL A 70 -4.93 -9.72 -9.62
CA VAL A 70 -6.27 -10.17 -9.29
C VAL A 70 -6.61 -11.27 -10.27
N ASN A 71 -7.03 -12.43 -9.78
CA ASN A 71 -7.52 -13.50 -10.61
C ASN A 71 -8.83 -13.01 -11.28
N ASN A 72 -8.75 -12.63 -12.56
CA ASN A 72 -9.59 -11.68 -13.28
C ASN A 72 -11.04 -12.13 -13.56
N ARG A 73 -11.53 -13.15 -12.89
CA ARG A 73 -12.90 -13.59 -13.07
C ARG A 73 -13.81 -13.11 -11.94
N ILE A 74 -14.06 -11.82 -11.94
CA ILE A 74 -15.10 -11.25 -11.09
C ILE A 74 -16.41 -11.33 -11.89
N GLY A 75 -17.23 -12.36 -11.61
CA GLY A 75 -18.52 -12.57 -12.25
C GLY A 75 -18.45 -13.15 -13.66
N ASN A 76 -19.58 -13.05 -14.39
CA ASN A 76 -19.73 -13.54 -15.76
C ASN A 76 -19.10 -12.61 -16.81
N LYS A 77 -18.46 -11.50 -16.41
CA LYS A 77 -17.77 -10.62 -17.35
C LYS A 77 -16.50 -11.29 -17.85
N GLN A 78 -16.39 -11.37 -19.18
CA GLN A 78 -15.21 -11.93 -19.86
C GLN A 78 -14.07 -10.90 -20.00
N GLU A 79 -14.34 -9.67 -19.65
CA GLU A 79 -13.38 -8.57 -19.77
C GLU A 79 -12.48 -8.49 -18.54
N PRO A 80 -11.16 -8.49 -18.74
CA PRO A 80 -10.24 -8.29 -17.64
C PRO A 80 -10.36 -6.84 -17.14
N VAL A 81 -10.52 -6.65 -15.84
CA VAL A 81 -10.37 -5.33 -15.22
C VAL A 81 -8.87 -5.00 -15.19
N GLU A 82 -8.41 -4.32 -16.21
CA GLU A 82 -7.01 -3.90 -16.33
C GLU A 82 -6.84 -2.49 -15.75
N GLY A 83 -6.59 -2.37 -14.47
CA GLY A 83 -6.10 -1.12 -13.89
C GLY A 83 -4.61 -0.91 -14.20
N PRO A 84 -4.04 0.25 -13.92
CA PRO A 84 -2.62 0.52 -14.17
C PRO A 84 -1.74 -0.48 -13.41
N PRO A 85 -0.74 -1.09 -14.08
CA PRO A 85 0.10 -2.12 -13.46
C PRO A 85 1.01 -1.56 -12.37
N ILE A 86 1.34 -0.28 -12.46
CA ILE A 86 2.24 0.43 -11.54
C ILE A 86 1.66 1.80 -11.25
N LEU A 87 1.63 2.17 -9.97
CA LEU A 87 1.24 3.50 -9.51
C LEU A 87 2.44 4.19 -8.87
N PRO A 88 2.94 5.29 -9.46
CA PRO A 88 3.96 6.10 -8.82
C PRO A 88 3.36 6.97 -7.71
N ARG A 89 4.12 7.18 -6.64
CA ARG A 89 3.78 8.07 -5.52
C ARG A 89 5.01 8.83 -5.08
N PHE A 90 4.81 10.08 -4.69
CA PHE A 90 5.85 10.92 -4.11
C PHE A 90 5.53 11.15 -2.65
N ARG A 91 6.56 11.08 -1.80
CA ARG A 91 6.44 11.36 -0.38
C ARG A 91 7.54 12.29 0.06
N TYR A 92 7.19 13.16 0.99
CA TYR A 92 8.12 13.99 1.72
C TYR A 92 7.89 13.79 3.21
N ARG A 93 8.97 13.66 3.99
CA ARG A 93 8.93 13.59 5.45
C ARG A 93 9.95 14.53 6.07
N GLN A 94 9.54 15.17 7.14
CA GLN A 94 10.39 15.99 7.99
C GLN A 94 10.48 15.29 9.35
N PHE A 95 11.72 15.17 9.84
CA PHE A 95 12.03 14.64 11.17
C PHE A 95 12.39 15.75 12.12
N PHE A 96 11.90 15.66 13.34
CA PHE A 96 12.15 16.57 14.45
C PHE A 96 12.66 15.76 15.63
N ASP A 97 13.70 16.24 16.30
CA ASP A 97 14.29 15.64 17.50
C ASP A 97 14.57 14.11 17.36
N LYS A 98 14.93 13.65 16.18
CA LYS A 98 15.18 12.24 15.86
C LYS A 98 13.99 11.28 16.08
N SER A 99 12.92 11.76 16.69
CA SER A 99 11.79 10.93 17.12
C SER A 99 10.49 11.22 16.39
N TYR A 100 10.17 12.50 16.21
CA TYR A 100 8.91 12.90 15.59
C TYR A 100 9.06 13.02 14.09
N GLN A 101 8.08 12.56 13.36
CA GLN A 101 7.98 12.75 11.91
C GLN A 101 6.62 13.32 11.52
N VAL A 102 6.66 14.19 10.51
CA VAL A 102 5.47 14.65 9.78
C VAL A 102 5.74 14.40 8.30
N GLY A 103 4.78 13.85 7.61
CA GLY A 103 4.93 13.53 6.19
C GLY A 103 3.72 13.91 5.37
N VAL A 104 3.97 14.13 4.09
CA VAL A 104 2.94 14.29 3.07
C VAL A 104 3.25 13.35 1.91
N GLY A 105 2.19 12.76 1.37
CA GLY A 105 2.26 11.96 0.15
C GLY A 105 1.41 12.63 -0.92
N LEU A 106 1.89 12.66 -2.13
CA LEU A 106 1.15 13.25 -3.24
C LEU A 106 1.41 12.50 -4.56
N GLN A 107 0.39 12.50 -5.41
CA GLN A 107 0.48 12.14 -6.79
C GLN A 107 -0.29 13.17 -7.61
N VAL A 108 0.41 13.87 -8.46
CA VAL A 108 -0.22 14.76 -9.45
C VAL A 108 -1.01 13.89 -10.44
N PRO A 109 -2.19 14.31 -10.91
CA PRO A 109 -2.96 13.56 -11.88
C PRO A 109 -2.10 13.22 -13.10
N VAL A 110 -1.83 11.91 -13.27
CA VAL A 110 -1.11 11.35 -14.40
C VAL A 110 -2.03 10.33 -15.04
N GLU A 111 -2.13 10.39 -16.36
CA GLU A 111 -2.88 9.40 -17.11
C GLU A 111 -1.96 8.24 -17.51
N VAL A 112 -2.32 7.04 -17.11
CA VAL A 112 -1.62 5.80 -17.45
C VAL A 112 -2.64 4.79 -17.94
N MET A 113 -2.53 4.35 -19.19
CA MET A 113 -3.42 3.34 -19.80
C MET A 113 -4.91 3.70 -19.72
N GLY A 114 -5.27 4.98 -19.90
CA GLY A 114 -6.65 5.46 -19.81
C GLY A 114 -7.15 5.72 -18.39
N TYR A 115 -6.31 5.52 -17.36
CA TYR A 115 -6.64 5.84 -15.97
C TYR A 115 -5.93 7.12 -15.55
N ARG A 116 -6.69 8.06 -15.01
CA ARG A 116 -6.17 9.26 -14.34
C ARG A 116 -6.22 9.06 -12.83
N TYR A 117 -5.05 9.01 -12.22
CA TYR A 117 -4.89 8.79 -10.79
C TYR A 117 -4.36 10.03 -10.08
N SER A 118 -4.95 10.38 -8.95
CA SER A 118 -4.47 11.41 -8.03
C SER A 118 -4.52 10.91 -6.59
N PHE A 119 -3.61 11.42 -5.77
CA PHE A 119 -3.45 10.98 -4.41
C PHE A 119 -2.92 12.12 -3.54
N LEU A 120 -3.47 12.24 -2.33
CA LEU A 120 -3.00 13.14 -1.29
C LEU A 120 -3.08 12.42 0.06
N ALA A 121 -1.99 12.48 0.83
CA ALA A 121 -1.94 11.91 2.18
C ALA A 121 -1.16 12.81 3.13
N GLY A 122 -1.49 12.70 4.42
CA GLY A 122 -0.74 13.23 5.52
C GLY A 122 -0.43 12.13 6.53
N GLU A 123 0.77 12.15 7.10
CA GLU A 123 1.16 11.23 8.17
C GLU A 123 1.86 11.96 9.30
N VAL A 124 1.68 11.45 10.50
CA VAL A 124 2.48 11.84 11.68
C VAL A 124 2.93 10.56 12.38
N GLY A 125 4.11 10.60 12.97
CA GLY A 125 4.66 9.42 13.64
C GLY A 125 5.65 9.77 14.71
N TYR A 126 5.90 8.78 15.53
CA TYR A 126 6.93 8.79 16.55
C TYR A 126 7.77 7.52 16.41
N GLN A 127 9.10 7.70 16.38
CA GLN A 127 10.04 6.58 16.38
C GLN A 127 11.00 6.71 17.55
N TRP A 128 11.50 5.58 18.01
CA TRP A 128 12.53 5.54 19.05
C TRP A 128 13.47 4.35 18.82
N GLU A 129 14.72 4.57 19.16
CA GLU A 129 15.74 3.53 19.24
C GLU A 129 15.70 2.89 20.62
N PHE A 130 15.70 1.59 20.71
CA PHE A 130 15.74 0.88 21.98
C PHE A 130 17.00 0.03 22.15
N LYS A 131 17.74 -0.14 21.07
CA LYS A 131 19.03 -0.80 21.03
C LYS A 131 19.78 -0.30 19.79
N GLU A 132 21.10 -0.33 19.84
CA GLU A 132 21.97 -0.11 18.68
C GLU A 132 21.46 -0.96 17.50
N ASP A 133 21.31 -0.37 16.34
CA ASP A 133 20.76 -0.96 15.11
C ASP A 133 19.26 -1.34 15.13
N TRP A 134 18.54 -1.12 16.22
CA TRP A 134 17.12 -1.43 16.31
C TRP A 134 16.30 -0.20 16.63
N ALA A 135 15.27 0.00 15.84
CA ALA A 135 14.32 1.06 16.04
C ALA A 135 12.89 0.58 15.85
N THR A 136 11.96 1.25 16.49
CA THR A 136 10.53 1.01 16.30
C THR A 136 9.83 2.34 16.05
N ALA A 137 8.68 2.29 15.39
CA ALA A 137 7.88 3.48 15.14
C ALA A 137 6.38 3.16 15.23
N VAL A 138 5.62 4.16 15.63
CA VAL A 138 4.16 4.19 15.52
C VAL A 138 3.78 5.38 14.67
N ARG A 139 2.86 5.20 13.73
CA ARG A 139 2.42 6.23 12.80
C ARG A 139 0.92 6.21 12.65
N THR A 140 0.36 7.37 12.41
CA THR A 140 -1.03 7.53 11.98
C THR A 140 -1.07 8.34 10.70
N TYR A 141 -2.06 8.09 9.87
CA TYR A 141 -2.17 8.71 8.57
C TYR A 141 -3.63 8.89 8.14
N VAL A 142 -3.82 9.86 7.26
CA VAL A 142 -5.05 10.08 6.51
C VAL A 142 -4.70 10.21 5.04
N ALA A 143 -5.56 9.70 4.16
CA ALA A 143 -5.32 9.78 2.73
C ALA A 143 -6.64 9.90 1.96
N ARG A 144 -6.55 10.51 0.78
CA ARG A 144 -7.60 10.53 -0.23
C ARG A 144 -6.98 10.17 -1.58
N SER A 145 -7.56 9.19 -2.23
CA SER A 145 -7.15 8.73 -3.55
C SER A 145 -8.34 8.80 -4.49
N ILE A 146 -8.09 9.21 -5.73
CA ILE A 146 -9.11 9.29 -6.78
C ILE A 146 -8.53 8.63 -8.02
N ILE A 147 -9.29 7.73 -8.62
CA ILE A 147 -9.00 7.17 -9.94
C ILE A 147 -10.21 7.40 -10.84
N ASN A 148 -9.95 7.89 -12.05
CA ASN A 148 -10.94 8.06 -13.11
C ASN A 148 -10.50 7.22 -14.30
N GLY A 149 -11.42 6.45 -14.90
CA GLY A 149 -11.11 5.61 -16.04
C GLY A 149 -12.08 4.45 -16.22
N PRO A 150 -11.78 3.51 -17.11
CA PRO A 150 -12.65 2.40 -17.48
C PRO A 150 -12.67 1.30 -16.41
N ILE A 151 -13.29 1.57 -15.25
CA ILE A 151 -13.32 0.65 -14.11
C ILE A 151 -14.35 -0.47 -14.31
N THR A 152 -15.56 -0.12 -14.76
CA THR A 152 -16.66 -1.08 -14.94
C THR A 152 -16.76 -1.59 -16.36
N MET A 153 -16.46 -0.75 -17.35
CA MET A 153 -16.48 -1.07 -18.78
C MET A 153 -15.32 -0.41 -19.50
N THR A 154 -14.92 -0.96 -20.64
CA THR A 154 -13.74 -0.54 -21.41
C THR A 154 -13.80 0.91 -21.91
N ASN A 155 -14.98 1.49 -22.05
CA ASN A 155 -15.17 2.86 -22.55
C ASN A 155 -15.85 3.78 -21.52
N ALA A 156 -15.99 3.36 -20.27
CA ALA A 156 -16.60 4.16 -19.23
C ALA A 156 -15.58 5.14 -18.61
N GLU A 157 -16.03 6.32 -18.21
CA GLU A 157 -15.26 7.26 -17.39
C GLU A 157 -15.76 7.20 -15.93
N ASP A 158 -15.60 6.04 -15.32
CA ASP A 158 -16.00 5.84 -13.94
C ASP A 158 -15.06 6.57 -12.99
N LEU A 159 -15.64 7.09 -11.89
CA LEU A 159 -14.89 7.74 -10.83
C LEU A 159 -14.91 6.88 -9.57
N PHE A 160 -13.74 6.47 -9.11
CA PHE A 160 -13.58 5.78 -7.84
C PHE A 160 -12.78 6.63 -6.85
N GLU A 161 -13.40 6.92 -5.73
CA GLU A 161 -12.80 7.72 -4.64
C GLU A 161 -12.62 6.84 -3.41
N VAL A 162 -11.47 6.97 -2.76
CA VAL A 162 -11.13 6.29 -1.51
C VAL A 162 -10.69 7.33 -0.49
N GLN A 163 -11.33 7.32 0.67
CA GLN A 163 -10.91 8.04 1.87
C GLN A 163 -10.43 7.02 2.89
N GLN A 164 -9.31 7.32 3.51
CA GLN A 164 -8.64 6.36 4.36
C GLN A 164 -8.03 7.04 5.57
N GLN A 165 -8.06 6.32 6.69
CA GLN A 165 -7.30 6.65 7.89
C GLN A 165 -6.76 5.38 8.53
N GLY A 166 -5.60 5.46 9.15
CA GLY A 166 -5.01 4.27 9.75
C GLY A 166 -3.91 4.57 10.74
N VAL A 167 -3.49 3.49 11.37
CA VAL A 167 -2.38 3.46 12.33
C VAL A 167 -1.53 2.25 12.04
N ASP A 168 -0.23 2.38 12.15
CA ASP A 168 0.71 1.26 12.08
C ASP A 168 1.79 1.32 13.16
N ALA A 169 2.32 0.15 13.47
CA ALA A 169 3.51 -0.02 14.26
C ALA A 169 4.53 -0.85 13.47
N SER A 170 5.78 -0.49 13.56
CA SER A 170 6.85 -1.13 12.80
C SER A 170 8.13 -1.28 13.61
N LEU A 171 8.87 -2.30 13.26
CA LEU A 171 10.20 -2.61 13.77
C LEU A 171 11.19 -2.59 12.61
N GLY A 172 12.36 -1.97 12.81
CA GLY A 172 13.47 -1.96 11.87
C GLY A 172 14.75 -2.44 12.52
N PHE A 173 15.58 -3.07 11.71
CA PHE A 173 16.90 -3.51 12.06
C PHE A 173 17.89 -3.12 10.96
N GLN A 174 18.97 -2.48 11.33
CA GLN A 174 20.05 -2.11 10.42
C GLN A 174 21.25 -3.04 10.65
N TRP A 175 21.78 -3.57 9.57
CA TRP A 175 23.01 -4.36 9.57
C TRP A 175 23.89 -3.89 8.41
N GLU A 176 24.95 -3.16 8.75
CA GLU A 176 25.78 -2.48 7.76
C GLU A 176 24.91 -1.57 6.87
N ASP A 177 24.94 -1.77 5.55
CA ASP A 177 24.13 -1.05 4.57
C ASP A 177 22.73 -1.63 4.37
N TRP A 178 22.41 -2.75 5.03
CA TRP A 178 21.11 -3.41 4.89
C TRP A 178 20.13 -2.97 5.96
N LEU A 179 18.90 -2.78 5.54
CA LEU A 179 17.78 -2.43 6.39
C LEU A 179 16.70 -3.51 6.28
N PHE A 180 16.30 -4.03 7.39
CA PHE A 180 15.21 -5.00 7.48
C PHE A 180 14.08 -4.36 8.27
N SER A 181 12.86 -4.52 7.80
CA SER A 181 11.71 -3.96 8.48
C SER A 181 10.52 -4.89 8.44
N GLY A 182 9.68 -4.77 9.44
CA GLY A 182 8.39 -5.41 9.50
C GLY A 182 7.42 -4.57 10.30
N GLY A 183 6.15 -4.69 9.99
CA GLY A 183 5.14 -3.92 10.70
C GLY A 183 3.75 -4.50 10.49
N LEU A 184 2.85 -3.99 11.30
CA LEU A 184 1.44 -4.30 11.25
C LEU A 184 0.64 -3.01 11.46
N GLY A 185 -0.54 -2.96 10.89
CA GLY A 185 -1.40 -1.80 11.03
C GLY A 185 -2.87 -2.13 10.85
N HIS A 186 -3.66 -1.13 11.11
CA HIS A 186 -5.10 -1.15 10.86
C HIS A 186 -5.48 0.08 10.04
N SER A 187 -6.29 -0.15 9.02
CA SER A 187 -6.80 0.90 8.14
C SER A 187 -8.32 0.86 8.12
N SER A 188 -8.95 2.03 8.19
CA SER A 188 -10.37 2.21 7.93
C SER A 188 -10.51 2.92 6.59
N VAL A 189 -11.25 2.31 5.68
CA VAL A 189 -11.41 2.77 4.30
C VAL A 189 -12.89 2.97 4.01
N GLN A 190 -13.23 4.15 3.51
CA GLN A 190 -14.52 4.45 2.90
C GLN A 190 -14.29 4.66 1.42
N ASN A 191 -15.12 4.05 0.58
CA ASN A 191 -14.99 4.18 -0.85
C ASN A 191 -16.31 4.52 -1.53
N LYS A 192 -16.21 5.13 -2.72
CA LYS A 192 -17.34 5.56 -3.52
C LYS A 192 -17.01 5.33 -4.99
N LEU A 193 -17.87 4.59 -5.65
CA LEU A 193 -17.82 4.37 -7.08
C LEU A 193 -18.99 5.10 -7.75
N SER A 194 -18.68 5.99 -8.69
CA SER A 194 -19.65 6.65 -9.54
C SER A 194 -19.52 6.11 -10.96
N ILE A 195 -20.56 5.47 -11.46
CA ILE A 195 -20.63 4.89 -12.80
C ILE A 195 -21.29 5.91 -13.72
N GLU A 196 -20.57 6.40 -14.70
CA GLU A 196 -21.06 7.50 -15.54
C GLU A 196 -22.23 7.07 -16.42
N GLU A 197 -22.14 5.91 -17.05
CA GLU A 197 -23.14 5.45 -18.04
C GLU A 197 -24.54 5.25 -17.43
N ASP A 198 -24.61 4.75 -16.22
CA ASP A 198 -25.87 4.46 -15.54
C ASP A 198 -26.33 5.56 -14.58
N GLY A 199 -25.49 6.56 -14.32
CA GLY A 199 -25.72 7.57 -13.29
C GLY A 199 -25.81 6.96 -11.88
N VAL A 200 -25.30 5.74 -11.70
CA VAL A 200 -25.34 4.99 -10.45
C VAL A 200 -24.19 5.39 -9.57
N MET A 201 -24.47 5.62 -8.29
CA MET A 201 -23.49 5.90 -7.28
C MET A 201 -23.56 4.79 -6.22
N LEU A 202 -22.45 4.10 -6.05
CA LEU A 202 -22.28 3.04 -5.05
C LEU A 202 -21.33 3.57 -3.98
N GLU A 203 -21.82 3.65 -2.75
CA GLU A 203 -21.02 4.07 -1.59
C GLU A 203 -20.99 2.92 -0.60
N GLU A 204 -19.77 2.47 -0.25
CA GLU A 204 -19.58 1.46 0.76
C GLU A 204 -19.31 2.12 2.12
N PRO A 205 -19.93 1.64 3.20
CA PRO A 205 -19.64 2.11 4.54
C PRO A 205 -18.17 1.88 4.88
N ALA A 206 -17.64 2.66 5.82
CA ALA A 206 -16.27 2.53 6.25
C ALA A 206 -16.00 1.09 6.75
N THR A 207 -15.07 0.42 6.09
CA THR A 207 -14.64 -0.95 6.43
C THR A 207 -13.22 -0.91 6.96
N GLY A 208 -13.00 -1.56 8.11
CA GLY A 208 -11.68 -1.71 8.70
C GLY A 208 -11.01 -3.02 8.28
N TYR A 209 -9.72 -2.99 8.04
CA TYR A 209 -8.91 -4.19 7.82
C TYR A 209 -7.54 -4.06 8.47
N ALA A 210 -7.01 -5.21 8.89
CA ALA A 210 -5.65 -5.32 9.35
C ALA A 210 -4.71 -5.61 8.18
N TYR A 211 -3.48 -5.10 8.26
CA TYR A 211 -2.44 -5.42 7.31
C TYR A 211 -1.11 -5.65 8.03
N PHE A 212 -0.24 -6.40 7.39
CA PHE A 212 1.14 -6.54 7.81
C PHE A 212 2.06 -6.40 6.59
N TYR A 213 3.29 -6.01 6.85
CA TYR A 213 4.28 -5.83 5.81
C TYR A 213 5.67 -6.23 6.29
N GLY A 214 6.51 -6.56 5.33
CA GLY A 214 7.94 -6.77 5.53
C GLY A 214 8.72 -6.15 4.39
N GLY A 215 9.89 -5.62 4.70
CA GLY A 215 10.70 -4.95 3.70
C GLY A 215 12.19 -5.17 3.91
N ILE A 216 12.92 -5.02 2.80
CA ILE A 216 14.38 -5.02 2.76
C ILE A 216 14.80 -3.75 2.05
N GLY A 217 15.70 -2.98 2.68
CA GLY A 217 16.32 -1.80 2.11
C GLY A 217 17.83 -1.98 2.00
N TYR A 218 18.43 -1.18 1.12
CA TYR A 218 19.87 -1.11 0.94
C TYR A 218 20.30 0.34 0.79
N MET A 219 21.30 0.76 1.57
CA MET A 219 21.92 2.07 1.47
C MET A 219 22.93 2.05 0.34
N VAL A 220 22.57 2.60 -0.81
CA VAL A 220 23.49 2.70 -1.97
C VAL A 220 24.57 3.72 -1.71
N GLN A 221 24.22 4.79 -1.02
CA GLN A 221 25.08 5.86 -0.53
C GLN A 221 24.55 6.31 0.84
N SER A 222 25.30 7.12 1.55
CA SER A 222 24.89 7.63 2.87
C SER A 222 23.55 8.38 2.86
N ASP A 223 23.15 8.89 1.71
CA ASP A 223 21.96 9.70 1.50
C ASP A 223 20.95 9.06 0.52
N LEU A 224 21.24 7.88 -0.04
CA LEU A 224 20.39 7.21 -1.03
C LEU A 224 20.06 5.79 -0.62
N ARG A 225 18.77 5.51 -0.41
CA ARG A 225 18.23 4.19 -0.06
C ARG A 225 17.35 3.63 -1.17
N LEU A 226 17.54 2.36 -1.48
CA LEU A 226 16.60 1.54 -2.24
C LEU A 226 15.85 0.63 -1.27
N GLN A 227 14.55 0.44 -1.48
CA GLN A 227 13.74 -0.43 -0.62
C GLN A 227 12.74 -1.23 -1.44
N PHE A 228 12.60 -2.49 -1.07
CA PHE A 228 11.51 -3.38 -1.50
C PHE A 228 10.63 -3.70 -0.30
N THR A 229 9.32 -3.59 -0.45
CA THR A 229 8.35 -3.89 0.60
C THR A 229 7.22 -4.73 0.04
N GLN A 230 6.87 -5.77 0.76
CA GLN A 230 5.72 -6.62 0.47
C GLN A 230 4.65 -6.42 1.53
N TYR A 231 3.41 -6.29 1.09
CA TYR A 231 2.23 -6.16 1.94
C TYR A 231 1.35 -7.37 1.84
N SER A 232 0.65 -7.65 2.92
CA SER A 232 -0.42 -8.64 2.97
C SER A 232 -1.55 -8.10 3.82
N THR A 233 -2.77 -8.36 3.41
CA THR A 233 -3.98 -8.11 4.20
C THR A 233 -4.64 -9.45 4.53
N ASP A 234 -5.63 -9.44 5.40
CA ASP A 234 -6.49 -10.57 5.71
C ASP A 234 -7.28 -11.10 4.50
N SER A 235 -7.45 -10.29 3.47
CA SER A 235 -8.21 -10.60 2.25
C SER A 235 -7.37 -11.14 1.07
N ILE A 236 -6.25 -11.81 1.30
CA ILE A 236 -5.46 -12.52 0.26
C ILE A 236 -4.71 -11.61 -0.73
N LEU A 237 -4.92 -10.31 -0.71
CA LEU A 237 -4.25 -9.39 -1.62
C LEU A 237 -2.80 -9.17 -1.18
N ARG A 238 -1.87 -9.78 -1.92
CA ARG A 238 -0.45 -9.50 -1.78
C ARG A 238 -0.05 -8.50 -2.84
N HIS A 239 0.58 -7.44 -2.44
CA HIS A 239 1.20 -6.51 -3.37
C HIS A 239 2.57 -6.08 -2.86
N TRP A 240 3.37 -5.54 -3.75
CA TRP A 240 4.70 -5.10 -3.43
C TRP A 240 4.94 -3.68 -3.93
N ALA A 241 5.89 -3.03 -3.32
CA ALA A 241 6.36 -1.73 -3.71
C ALA A 241 7.88 -1.69 -3.74
N VAL A 242 8.40 -0.88 -4.65
CA VAL A 242 9.81 -0.50 -4.69
C VAL A 242 9.89 1.00 -4.49
N SER A 243 10.77 1.44 -3.62
CA SER A 243 11.00 2.87 -3.43
C SER A 243 12.48 3.26 -3.47
N VAL A 244 12.69 4.50 -3.88
CA VAL A 244 13.99 5.19 -3.83
C VAL A 244 13.81 6.38 -2.90
N THR A 245 14.64 6.49 -1.89
CA THR A 245 14.58 7.55 -0.89
C THR A 245 15.88 8.33 -0.85
N LEU A 246 15.79 9.64 -0.98
CA LEU A 246 16.89 10.58 -0.74
C LEU A 246 16.75 11.14 0.67
N LEU A 247 17.83 11.03 1.45
CA LEU A 247 17.98 11.54 2.82
C LEU A 247 18.75 12.87 2.80
N ARG A 248 18.28 13.88 3.54
CA ARG A 248 18.96 15.19 3.65
C ARG A 248 18.89 15.75 5.05
#